data_41d3c0d6b3faade9e3139506326bb0e5
#
_entry.id   41d3c0d6b3faade9e3139506326bb0e5
#
_cell.length_a   1.000
_cell.length_b   1.000
_cell.length_c   1.000
_cell.angle_alpha   90.00
_cell.angle_beta   90.00
_cell.angle_gamma   90.00
#
_symmetry.space_group_name_H-M   'P 1'
#
loop_
_entity.id
_entity.type
_entity.pdbx_description
1 polymer ?
#
loop_
_entity_poly.entity_id
_entity_poly.type
_entity_poly.pdbx_seq_one_letter_code
_entity_poly.pdbx_strand_id
1 'polypeptide(L)'
;MNPVHLLAKKGEVAERVLMAGDPGRVKLLSSLLEEAKLVNENRGYLIYTGKYRGVDVSIATHGIGGPSMAIVLEELIMLGGRKFVRYGTAGSFLAEVKIGDYVVVTGASYNPGGLFYQYMRDNSSVASTPDFEITKELFSSFSSSKLPFHAGNVFSSDAFYAEDESFVSRWASKGNIAVEMECATLFFLSKMRKVRSGAVVVISDTLTGESKWISKEELEERVQRGAKAILDVLIKV
;
A
#
# COMPACT_ATOMS: atom_id res chain seq x y z
N MET A 1 11.81 20.20 8.80
CA MET A 1 12.82 19.37 8.11
C MET A 1 12.44 19.35 6.64
N ASN A 2 13.38 19.38 5.72
CA ASN A 2 13.10 19.27 4.28
C ASN A 2 13.26 17.82 3.84
N PRO A 3 12.60 17.39 2.76
CA PRO A 3 12.85 16.08 2.14
C PRO A 3 14.33 15.91 1.79
N VAL A 4 14.84 14.68 1.94
CA VAL A 4 16.23 14.32 1.66
C VAL A 4 16.33 13.29 0.52
N HIS A 5 15.34 12.39 0.46
CA HIS A 5 15.31 11.28 -0.49
C HIS A 5 14.45 11.64 -1.72
N LEU A 6 13.39 12.41 -1.52
CA LEU A 6 12.54 12.90 -2.59
C LEU A 6 12.94 14.34 -2.94
N LEU A 7 13.39 14.55 -4.17
CA LEU A 7 13.86 15.85 -4.66
C LEU A 7 12.78 16.66 -5.37
N ALA A 8 11.53 16.17 -5.38
CA ALA A 8 10.37 16.92 -5.84
C ALA A 8 10.22 18.21 -5.01
N LYS A 9 9.70 19.26 -5.61
CA LYS A 9 9.45 20.53 -4.95
C LYS A 9 8.07 20.54 -4.31
N LYS A 10 7.89 21.40 -3.30
CA LYS A 10 6.57 21.64 -2.72
C LYS A 10 5.61 22.16 -3.79
N GLY A 11 4.44 21.50 -3.90
CA GLY A 11 3.45 21.78 -4.93
C GLY A 11 3.57 20.91 -6.18
N GLU A 12 4.65 20.12 -6.33
CA GLU A 12 4.77 19.14 -7.41
C GLU A 12 4.13 17.79 -7.03
N VAL A 13 3.90 17.54 -5.74
CA VAL A 13 3.17 16.36 -5.23
C VAL A 13 1.73 16.76 -4.92
N ALA A 14 0.77 16.01 -5.46
CA ALA A 14 -0.65 16.22 -5.22
C ALA A 14 -1.04 15.85 -3.76
N GLU A 15 -2.15 16.40 -3.30
CA GLU A 15 -2.74 16.02 -2.00
C GLU A 15 -3.11 14.54 -1.93
N ARG A 16 -3.50 13.96 -3.07
CA ARG A 16 -3.94 12.58 -3.26
C ARG A 16 -2.81 11.75 -3.87
N VAL A 17 -2.37 10.72 -3.15
CA VAL A 17 -1.22 9.92 -3.56
C VAL A 17 -1.57 8.43 -3.58
N LEU A 18 -1.45 7.82 -4.74
CA LEU A 18 -1.42 6.37 -4.90
C LEU A 18 0.03 5.89 -4.72
N MET A 19 0.25 4.90 -3.86
CA MET A 19 1.61 4.43 -3.53
C MET A 19 1.80 2.96 -3.91
N ALA A 20 2.93 2.60 -4.48
CA ALA A 20 3.31 1.21 -4.73
C ALA A 20 4.78 0.97 -4.35
N GLY A 21 5.12 -0.29 -3.99
CA GLY A 21 6.49 -0.66 -3.63
C GLY A 21 7.43 -0.70 -4.83
N ASP A 22 6.93 -1.17 -5.96
CA ASP A 22 7.69 -1.40 -7.19
C ASP A 22 7.66 -0.16 -8.11
N PRO A 23 8.83 0.41 -8.47
CA PRO A 23 8.91 1.53 -9.41
C PRO A 23 8.39 1.19 -10.82
N GLY A 24 8.51 -0.06 -11.26
CA GLY A 24 7.93 -0.52 -12.52
C GLY A 24 6.41 -0.40 -12.52
N ARG A 25 5.78 -0.78 -11.40
CA ARG A 25 4.34 -0.61 -11.19
C ARG A 25 3.94 0.86 -11.17
N VAL A 26 4.70 1.71 -10.51
CA VAL A 26 4.46 3.17 -10.50
C VAL A 26 4.49 3.73 -11.92
N LYS A 27 5.49 3.34 -12.73
CA LYS A 27 5.57 3.73 -14.14
C LYS A 27 4.39 3.19 -14.95
N LEU A 28 3.96 1.95 -14.73
CA LEU A 28 2.79 1.37 -15.39
C LEU A 28 1.52 2.18 -15.05
N LEU A 29 1.30 2.47 -13.78
CA LEU A 29 0.12 3.18 -13.30
C LEU A 29 0.10 4.66 -13.71
N SER A 30 1.25 5.29 -13.90
CA SER A 30 1.31 6.68 -14.36
C SER A 30 0.67 6.88 -15.72
N SER A 31 0.58 5.84 -16.55
CA SER A 31 -0.14 5.89 -17.85
C SER A 31 -1.65 6.10 -17.73
N LEU A 32 -2.21 5.94 -16.51
CA LEU A 32 -3.62 6.24 -16.25
C LEU A 32 -3.88 7.72 -15.95
N LEU A 33 -2.82 8.53 -15.78
CA LEU A 33 -2.92 9.95 -15.54
C LEU A 33 -2.83 10.75 -16.84
N GLU A 34 -3.67 11.74 -16.98
CA GLU A 34 -3.56 12.78 -17.99
C GLU A 34 -2.41 13.73 -17.60
N GLU A 35 -1.64 14.20 -18.57
CA GLU A 35 -0.51 15.12 -18.38
C GLU A 35 0.51 14.68 -17.34
N ALA A 36 0.74 13.37 -17.21
CA ALA A 36 1.66 12.81 -16.22
C ALA A 36 3.08 13.34 -16.40
N LYS A 37 3.65 13.90 -15.33
CA LYS A 37 5.03 14.39 -15.28
C LYS A 37 5.80 13.63 -14.22
N LEU A 38 7.02 13.17 -14.56
CA LEU A 38 7.97 12.63 -13.59
C LEU A 38 8.54 13.79 -12.77
N VAL A 39 8.24 13.84 -11.48
CA VAL A 39 8.67 14.91 -10.56
C VAL A 39 9.76 14.45 -9.58
N ASN A 40 9.99 13.15 -9.47
CA ASN A 40 11.12 12.57 -8.74
C ASN A 40 11.55 11.23 -9.34
N GLU A 41 12.86 11.03 -9.45
CA GLU A 41 13.47 9.73 -9.79
C GLU A 41 14.66 9.39 -8.89
N ASN A 42 14.97 10.29 -7.96
CA ASN A 42 16.11 10.13 -7.05
C ASN A 42 16.01 8.83 -6.27
N ARG A 43 17.09 8.06 -6.20
CA ARG A 43 17.19 6.76 -5.52
C ARG A 43 16.20 5.70 -6.01
N GLY A 44 15.62 5.86 -7.22
CA GLY A 44 14.60 4.96 -7.74
C GLY A 44 13.20 5.17 -7.14
N TYR A 45 13.00 6.18 -6.29
CA TYR A 45 11.68 6.58 -5.80
C TYR A 45 10.96 7.42 -6.86
N LEU A 46 10.42 6.76 -7.88
CA LEU A 46 9.68 7.45 -8.94
C LEU A 46 8.42 8.11 -8.37
N ILE A 47 8.18 9.36 -8.76
CA ILE A 47 6.92 10.05 -8.49
C ILE A 47 6.45 10.67 -9.80
N TYR A 48 5.25 10.29 -10.24
CA TYR A 48 4.54 10.94 -11.33
C TYR A 48 3.36 11.73 -10.77
N THR A 49 3.18 12.96 -11.23
CA THR A 49 2.02 13.79 -10.90
C THR A 49 1.31 14.17 -12.17
N GLY A 50 0.00 14.07 -12.19
CA GLY A 50 -0.87 14.39 -13.31
C GLY A 50 -2.32 14.49 -12.85
N LYS A 51 -3.25 14.35 -13.81
CA LYS A 51 -4.69 14.40 -13.51
C LYS A 51 -5.33 13.04 -13.74
N TYR A 52 -6.27 12.70 -12.89
CA TYR A 52 -7.19 11.59 -13.13
C TYR A 52 -8.61 12.15 -13.08
N ARG A 53 -9.30 12.11 -14.23
CA ARG A 53 -10.62 12.74 -14.41
C ARG A 53 -10.65 14.19 -13.94
N GLY A 54 -9.62 14.96 -14.29
CA GLY A 54 -9.49 16.38 -13.95
C GLY A 54 -9.03 16.69 -12.53
N VAL A 55 -8.82 15.69 -11.67
CA VAL A 55 -8.34 15.87 -10.28
C VAL A 55 -6.85 15.54 -10.20
N ASP A 56 -6.07 16.38 -9.52
CA ASP A 56 -4.63 16.16 -9.34
C ASP A 56 -4.36 14.94 -8.46
N VAL A 57 -3.51 14.04 -8.96
CA VAL A 57 -3.08 12.80 -8.30
C VAL A 57 -1.59 12.61 -8.52
N SER A 58 -0.90 12.16 -7.48
CA SER A 58 0.47 11.63 -7.61
C SER A 58 0.47 10.12 -7.48
N ILE A 59 1.36 9.47 -8.23
CA ILE A 59 1.64 8.03 -8.09
C ILE A 59 3.11 7.90 -7.70
N ALA A 60 3.39 7.31 -6.53
CA ALA A 60 4.69 7.35 -5.89
C ALA A 60 5.21 5.95 -5.52
N THR A 61 6.51 5.74 -5.70
CA THR A 61 7.21 4.54 -5.20
C THR A 61 7.54 4.71 -3.73
N HIS A 62 7.26 3.67 -2.90
CA HIS A 62 7.68 3.65 -1.50
C HIS A 62 8.79 2.63 -1.20
N GLY A 63 9.16 1.78 -2.18
CA GLY A 63 10.14 0.71 -1.95
C GLY A 63 9.58 -0.46 -1.14
N ILE A 64 10.47 -1.26 -0.54
CA ILE A 64 10.13 -2.46 0.22
C ILE A 64 10.39 -2.23 1.71
N GLY A 65 9.43 -2.66 2.54
CA GLY A 65 9.55 -2.72 4.00
C GLY A 65 9.22 -1.43 4.73
N GLY A 66 8.95 -1.59 6.02
CA GLY A 66 8.50 -0.51 6.90
C GLY A 66 9.39 0.73 6.89
N PRO A 67 10.73 0.63 7.04
CA PRO A 67 11.61 1.79 7.03
C PRO A 67 11.57 2.59 5.72
N SER A 68 11.50 1.92 4.56
CA SER A 68 11.38 2.59 3.26
C SER A 68 10.04 3.31 3.14
N MET A 69 8.92 2.63 3.49
CA MET A 69 7.60 3.24 3.55
C MET A 69 7.59 4.48 4.46
N ALA A 70 8.21 4.40 5.65
CA ALA A 70 8.24 5.50 6.60
C ALA A 70 8.91 6.74 6.03
N ILE A 71 10.09 6.59 5.43
CA ILE A 71 10.84 7.69 4.83
C ILE A 71 10.00 8.37 3.74
N VAL A 72 9.48 7.58 2.81
CA VAL A 72 8.74 8.12 1.66
C VAL A 72 7.44 8.79 2.10
N LEU A 73 6.69 8.18 3.01
CA LEU A 73 5.45 8.77 3.53
C LEU A 73 5.69 10.11 4.22
N GLU A 74 6.69 10.18 5.11
CA GLU A 74 7.05 11.43 5.81
C GLU A 74 7.41 12.54 4.80
N GLU A 75 8.20 12.22 3.79
CA GLU A 75 8.61 13.20 2.80
C GLU A 75 7.48 13.60 1.84
N LEU A 76 6.59 12.68 1.47
CA LEU A 76 5.38 13.02 0.70
C LEU A 76 4.45 13.94 1.50
N ILE A 77 4.33 13.74 2.81
CA ILE A 77 3.57 14.63 3.70
C ILE A 77 4.19 16.04 3.73
N MET A 78 5.53 16.14 3.81
CA MET A 78 6.25 17.42 3.75
C MET A 78 6.02 18.13 2.42
N LEU A 79 5.88 17.38 1.32
CA LEU A 79 5.65 17.89 -0.03
C LEU A 79 4.18 18.27 -0.31
N GLY A 80 3.25 17.89 0.55
CA GLY A 80 1.83 18.30 0.42
C GLY A 80 0.82 17.15 0.38
N GLY A 81 1.25 15.89 0.35
CA GLY A 81 0.38 14.71 0.40
C GLY A 81 -0.44 14.66 1.70
N ARG A 82 -1.72 14.28 1.60
CA ARG A 82 -2.66 14.21 2.75
C ARG A 82 -3.51 12.95 2.73
N LYS A 83 -3.76 12.39 1.55
CA LYS A 83 -4.60 11.21 1.34
C LYS A 83 -3.79 10.18 0.57
N PHE A 84 -3.59 9.02 1.17
CA PHE A 84 -2.70 8.00 0.66
C PHE A 84 -3.43 6.68 0.49
N VAL A 85 -3.29 6.04 -0.66
CA VAL A 85 -3.73 4.66 -0.83
C VAL A 85 -2.54 3.84 -1.32
N ARG A 86 -2.17 2.82 -0.52
CA ARG A 86 -1.16 1.84 -0.94
C ARG A 86 -1.82 0.80 -1.85
N TYR A 87 -1.21 0.55 -2.99
CA TYR A 87 -1.58 -0.53 -3.90
C TYR A 87 -0.42 -1.49 -4.07
N GLY A 88 -0.45 -2.56 -3.28
CA GLY A 88 0.65 -3.53 -3.15
C GLY A 88 0.31 -4.91 -3.67
N THR A 89 1.19 -5.85 -3.35
CA THR A 89 1.00 -7.30 -3.49
C THR A 89 1.13 -7.96 -2.13
N ALA A 90 0.59 -9.18 -1.98
CA ALA A 90 0.61 -9.94 -0.73
C ALA A 90 0.57 -11.44 -1.01
N GLY A 91 1.14 -12.23 -0.11
CA GLY A 91 0.99 -13.67 -0.08
C GLY A 91 -0.21 -14.08 0.77
N SER A 92 -1.05 -15.02 0.27
CA SER A 92 -2.23 -15.47 0.98
C SER A 92 -1.93 -16.48 2.08
N PHE A 93 -2.60 -16.34 3.23
CA PHE A 93 -2.61 -17.32 4.33
C PHE A 93 -3.80 -18.30 4.27
N LEU A 94 -4.78 -18.05 3.43
CA LEU A 94 -6.03 -18.78 3.40
C LEU A 94 -6.31 -19.37 2.00
N ALA A 95 -6.77 -20.61 1.95
CA ALA A 95 -7.04 -21.29 0.68
C ALA A 95 -8.17 -20.66 -0.15
N GLU A 96 -9.12 -19.99 0.52
CA GLU A 96 -10.22 -19.26 -0.13
C GLU A 96 -9.80 -17.91 -0.71
N VAL A 97 -8.67 -17.34 -0.28
CA VAL A 97 -8.11 -16.08 -0.79
C VAL A 97 -7.09 -16.41 -1.88
N LYS A 98 -7.52 -16.35 -3.13
CA LYS A 98 -6.81 -16.94 -4.28
C LYS A 98 -5.85 -15.94 -4.93
N ILE A 99 -4.87 -16.48 -5.65
CA ILE A 99 -3.99 -15.71 -6.52
C ILE A 99 -4.83 -14.88 -7.50
N GLY A 100 -4.49 -13.59 -7.62
CA GLY A 100 -5.22 -12.62 -8.44
C GLY A 100 -6.43 -11.98 -7.77
N ASP A 101 -6.84 -12.44 -6.57
CA ASP A 101 -7.85 -11.74 -5.78
C ASP A 101 -7.29 -10.45 -5.18
N TYR A 102 -8.19 -9.51 -4.86
CA TYR A 102 -7.81 -8.28 -4.16
C TYR A 102 -8.16 -8.39 -2.69
N VAL A 103 -7.40 -7.71 -1.84
CA VAL A 103 -7.74 -7.54 -0.43
C VAL A 103 -7.85 -6.05 -0.13
N VAL A 104 -9.03 -5.59 0.26
CA VAL A 104 -9.23 -4.30 0.91
C VAL A 104 -8.79 -4.46 2.36
N VAL A 105 -7.71 -3.80 2.74
CA VAL A 105 -7.07 -3.99 4.04
C VAL A 105 -7.82 -3.23 5.12
N THR A 106 -8.29 -3.94 6.16
CA THR A 106 -9.04 -3.38 7.28
C THR A 106 -8.19 -3.11 8.52
N GLY A 107 -7.00 -3.68 8.58
CA GLY A 107 -6.01 -3.49 9.63
C GLY A 107 -4.73 -4.21 9.30
N ALA A 108 -3.66 -3.91 10.00
CA ALA A 108 -2.38 -4.58 9.81
C ALA A 108 -1.74 -4.93 11.15
N SER A 109 -1.47 -6.23 11.33
CA SER A 109 -0.65 -6.72 12.44
C SER A 109 0.82 -6.45 12.15
N TYR A 110 1.62 -6.27 13.19
CA TYR A 110 3.06 -6.05 13.07
C TYR A 110 3.80 -6.59 14.31
N ASN A 111 5.08 -6.80 14.19
CA ASN A 111 5.94 -7.07 15.33
C ASN A 111 6.32 -5.76 16.03
N PRO A 112 6.07 -5.61 17.35
CA PRO A 112 6.54 -4.45 18.09
C PRO A 112 8.07 -4.43 18.15
N GLY A 113 8.65 -3.25 18.15
CA GLY A 113 10.09 -3.06 18.17
C GLY A 113 10.58 -2.25 16.97
N GLY A 114 11.89 -2.17 16.77
CA GLY A 114 12.51 -1.50 15.63
C GLY A 114 11.90 -0.13 15.32
N LEU A 115 11.30 -0.04 14.14
CA LEU A 115 10.67 1.19 13.64
C LEU A 115 9.60 1.74 14.59
N PHE A 116 8.65 0.90 15.00
CA PHE A 116 7.51 1.33 15.83
C PHE A 116 7.97 1.84 17.19
N TYR A 117 8.87 1.10 17.85
CA TYR A 117 9.45 1.52 19.11
C TYR A 117 10.18 2.87 19.03
N GLN A 118 10.95 3.09 17.95
CA GLN A 118 11.68 4.34 17.76
C GLN A 118 10.76 5.55 17.59
N TYR A 119 9.60 5.38 16.95
CA TYR A 119 8.59 6.44 16.83
C TYR A 119 7.82 6.67 18.12
N MET A 120 7.43 5.61 18.85
CA MET A 120 6.65 5.71 20.09
C MET A 120 7.49 6.04 21.32
N ARG A 121 8.73 5.55 21.37
CA ARG A 121 9.68 5.68 22.49
C ARG A 121 9.21 4.99 23.78
N ASP A 122 8.29 4.06 23.68
CA ASP A 122 7.78 3.24 24.77
C ASP A 122 7.29 1.87 24.25
N ASN A 123 6.81 1.01 25.13
CA ASN A 123 6.31 -0.32 24.80
C ASN A 123 4.80 -0.37 24.57
N SER A 124 4.14 0.76 24.35
CA SER A 124 2.72 0.77 24.04
C SER A 124 2.44 0.16 22.67
N SER A 125 1.23 -0.30 22.48
CA SER A 125 0.74 -0.81 21.20
C SER A 125 -0.31 0.15 20.66
N VAL A 126 -0.22 0.45 19.37
CA VAL A 126 -1.16 1.32 18.66
C VAL A 126 -1.88 0.51 17.60
N ALA A 127 -3.20 0.67 17.53
CA ALA A 127 -3.99 0.02 16.49
C ALA A 127 -3.57 0.52 15.10
N SER A 128 -2.94 -0.35 14.31
CA SER A 128 -2.58 -0.05 12.92
C SER A 128 -3.77 -0.33 12.01
N THR A 129 -4.63 0.67 11.87
CA THR A 129 -5.85 0.59 11.05
C THR A 129 -5.91 1.74 10.05
N PRO A 130 -6.47 1.50 8.85
CA PRO A 130 -6.65 2.55 7.85
C PRO A 130 -7.71 3.58 8.28
N ASP A 131 -7.85 4.63 7.48
CA ASP A 131 -8.97 5.57 7.56
C ASP A 131 -10.27 4.86 7.19
N PHE A 132 -11.31 5.05 8.01
CA PHE A 132 -12.59 4.36 7.86
C PHE A 132 -13.30 4.74 6.55
N GLU A 133 -13.35 6.03 6.21
CA GLU A 133 -14.06 6.49 5.00
C GLU A 133 -13.35 6.02 3.72
N ILE A 134 -12.02 6.08 3.68
CA ILE A 134 -11.26 5.54 2.55
C ILE A 134 -11.53 4.04 2.39
N THR A 135 -11.49 3.28 3.49
CA THR A 135 -11.70 1.82 3.46
C THR A 135 -13.11 1.46 3.04
N LYS A 136 -14.11 2.15 3.53
CA LYS A 136 -15.52 1.99 3.17
C LYS A 136 -15.74 2.26 1.67
N GLU A 137 -15.17 3.34 1.14
CA GLU A 137 -15.28 3.67 -0.28
C GLU A 137 -14.53 2.65 -1.15
N LEU A 138 -13.35 2.16 -0.72
CA LEU A 138 -12.64 1.07 -1.40
C LEU A 138 -13.49 -0.21 -1.43
N PHE A 139 -14.06 -0.61 -0.29
CA PHE A 139 -14.95 -1.77 -0.22
C PHE A 139 -16.14 -1.64 -1.17
N SER A 140 -16.81 -0.49 -1.17
CA SER A 140 -17.94 -0.20 -2.05
C SER A 140 -17.55 -0.24 -3.53
N SER A 141 -16.39 0.33 -3.88
CA SER A 141 -15.86 0.34 -5.24
C SER A 141 -15.57 -1.07 -5.75
N PHE A 142 -14.89 -1.90 -4.96
CA PHE A 142 -14.59 -3.28 -5.33
C PHE A 142 -15.86 -4.13 -5.41
N SER A 143 -16.82 -3.97 -4.50
CA SER A 143 -18.13 -4.63 -4.56
C SER A 143 -18.88 -4.32 -5.85
N SER A 144 -18.81 -3.07 -6.31
CA SER A 144 -19.51 -2.62 -7.53
C SER A 144 -18.79 -3.05 -8.81
N SER A 145 -17.49 -3.21 -8.78
CA SER A 145 -16.65 -3.51 -9.94
C SER A 145 -16.70 -4.97 -10.39
N LYS A 146 -17.32 -5.86 -9.60
CA LYS A 146 -17.33 -7.32 -9.80
C LYS A 146 -15.93 -7.95 -9.85
N LEU A 147 -14.93 -7.28 -9.33
CA LEU A 147 -13.60 -7.85 -9.14
C LEU A 147 -13.63 -8.81 -7.94
N PRO A 148 -12.97 -9.98 -8.00
CA PRO A 148 -12.91 -10.89 -6.87
C PRO A 148 -12.10 -10.24 -5.76
N PHE A 149 -12.72 -10.01 -4.60
CA PHE A 149 -12.04 -9.37 -3.48
C PHE A 149 -12.49 -9.88 -2.13
N HIS A 150 -11.61 -9.68 -1.14
CA HIS A 150 -11.84 -9.94 0.27
C HIS A 150 -11.61 -8.64 1.05
N ALA A 151 -12.11 -8.59 2.27
CA ALA A 151 -11.77 -7.54 3.22
C ALA A 151 -11.23 -8.21 4.49
N GLY A 152 -10.08 -7.80 4.97
CA GLY A 152 -9.47 -8.43 6.13
C GLY A 152 -8.15 -7.79 6.56
N ASN A 153 -7.64 -8.31 7.69
CA ASN A 153 -6.36 -7.87 8.21
C ASN A 153 -5.21 -8.56 7.50
N VAL A 154 -4.10 -7.84 7.39
CA VAL A 154 -2.84 -8.37 6.88
C VAL A 154 -1.77 -8.37 7.98
N PHE A 155 -0.73 -9.18 7.83
CA PHE A 155 0.47 -9.07 8.63
C PHE A 155 1.56 -8.37 7.84
N SER A 156 2.11 -7.29 8.38
CA SER A 156 3.28 -6.61 7.82
C SER A 156 4.55 -7.24 8.39
N SER A 157 5.25 -8.02 7.56
CA SER A 157 6.51 -8.69 7.91
C SER A 157 7.71 -7.79 7.61
N ASP A 158 8.73 -7.83 8.46
CA ASP A 158 10.02 -7.16 8.22
C ASP A 158 11.07 -8.10 7.61
N ALA A 159 10.78 -9.40 7.51
CA ALA A 159 11.77 -10.41 7.17
C ALA A 159 11.20 -11.48 6.21
N PHE A 160 11.23 -11.17 4.92
CA PHE A 160 10.65 -12.02 3.86
C PHE A 160 11.18 -13.46 3.87
N TYR A 161 12.48 -13.65 4.11
CA TYR A 161 13.13 -14.97 4.09
C TYR A 161 13.19 -15.66 5.47
N ALA A 162 12.50 -15.12 6.48
CA ALA A 162 12.44 -15.72 7.83
C ALA A 162 11.13 -16.47 8.10
N GLU A 163 10.42 -16.85 7.06
CA GLU A 163 9.16 -17.60 7.15
C GLU A 163 9.46 -19.09 7.43
N ASP A 164 9.13 -19.55 8.64
CA ASP A 164 9.26 -20.93 9.06
C ASP A 164 7.95 -21.73 8.79
N GLU A 165 8.00 -23.05 9.00
CA GLU A 165 6.84 -23.95 8.79
C GLU A 165 5.60 -23.53 9.60
N SER A 166 5.76 -22.84 10.71
CA SER A 166 4.67 -22.35 11.57
C SER A 166 4.17 -20.95 11.20
N PHE A 167 4.83 -20.27 10.26
CA PHE A 167 4.57 -18.86 9.94
C PHE A 167 3.12 -18.62 9.55
N VAL A 168 2.59 -19.38 8.61
CA VAL A 168 1.22 -19.26 8.12
C VAL A 168 0.22 -19.49 9.25
N SER A 169 0.31 -20.63 9.94
CA SER A 169 -0.62 -20.98 11.02
C SER A 169 -0.58 -19.98 12.17
N ARG A 170 0.62 -19.49 12.51
CA ARG A 170 0.84 -18.50 13.56
C ARG A 170 0.17 -17.15 13.26
N TRP A 171 0.19 -16.69 12.02
CA TRP A 171 -0.38 -15.39 11.66
C TRP A 171 -1.83 -15.49 11.22
N ALA A 172 -2.25 -16.59 10.56
CA ALA A 172 -3.64 -16.86 10.26
C ALA A 172 -4.49 -17.02 11.53
N SER A 173 -3.98 -17.73 12.56
CA SER A 173 -4.69 -17.88 13.84
C SER A 173 -4.92 -16.56 14.58
N LYS A 174 -4.23 -15.50 14.23
CA LYS A 174 -4.41 -14.15 14.78
C LYS A 174 -5.36 -13.28 13.93
N GLY A 175 -6.05 -13.89 12.95
CA GLY A 175 -7.03 -13.22 12.11
C GLY A 175 -6.47 -12.47 10.91
N ASN A 176 -5.22 -12.74 10.51
CA ASN A 176 -4.66 -12.19 9.27
C ASN A 176 -4.96 -13.13 8.10
N ILE A 177 -5.33 -12.57 6.95
CA ILE A 177 -5.65 -13.34 5.74
C ILE A 177 -4.52 -13.35 4.72
N ALA A 178 -3.56 -12.45 4.86
CA ALA A 178 -2.41 -12.33 3.96
C ALA A 178 -1.20 -11.68 4.67
N VAL A 179 -0.02 -11.79 4.04
CA VAL A 179 1.22 -11.13 4.45
C VAL A 179 1.68 -10.15 3.38
N GLU A 180 2.15 -9.00 3.82
CA GLU A 180 2.84 -7.96 3.05
C GLU A 180 3.88 -7.28 3.95
N MET A 181 4.44 -6.11 3.60
CA MET A 181 5.58 -5.56 4.35
C MET A 181 5.43 -4.08 4.75
N GLU A 182 4.31 -3.38 4.48
CA GLU A 182 4.26 -1.91 4.65
C GLU A 182 2.96 -1.33 5.21
N CYS A 183 1.84 -2.04 5.16
CA CYS A 183 0.53 -1.51 5.58
C CYS A 183 0.54 -1.03 7.04
N ALA A 184 1.18 -1.80 7.94
CA ALA A 184 1.24 -1.40 9.33
C ALA A 184 1.97 -0.06 9.52
N THR A 185 3.09 0.14 8.84
CA THR A 185 3.84 1.40 8.88
C THR A 185 3.03 2.55 8.29
N LEU A 186 2.38 2.33 7.14
CA LEU A 186 1.52 3.34 6.52
C LEU A 186 0.42 3.80 7.48
N PHE A 187 -0.34 2.88 8.05
CA PHE A 187 -1.47 3.21 8.92
C PHE A 187 -1.04 3.86 10.22
N PHE A 188 0.00 3.31 10.85
CA PHE A 188 0.57 3.84 12.07
C PHE A 188 1.03 5.29 11.92
N LEU A 189 1.89 5.56 10.92
CA LEU A 189 2.42 6.90 10.69
C LEU A 189 1.35 7.88 10.22
N SER A 190 0.39 7.45 9.40
CA SER A 190 -0.70 8.29 8.96
C SER A 190 -1.51 8.83 10.15
N LYS A 191 -1.79 7.98 11.15
CA LYS A 191 -2.45 8.42 12.39
C LYS A 191 -1.60 9.42 13.17
N MET A 192 -0.31 9.14 13.35
CA MET A 192 0.61 10.04 14.06
C MET A 192 0.73 11.41 13.36
N ARG A 193 0.67 11.44 12.04
CA ARG A 193 0.79 12.67 11.22
C ARG A 193 -0.55 13.31 10.88
N LYS A 194 -1.66 12.75 11.35
CA LYS A 194 -3.03 13.23 11.10
C LYS A 194 -3.34 13.36 9.61
N VAL A 195 -2.88 12.40 8.83
CA VAL A 195 -3.21 12.21 7.42
C VAL A 195 -4.06 10.95 7.25
N ARG A 196 -4.72 10.81 6.11
CA ARG A 196 -5.64 9.70 5.84
C ARG A 196 -4.96 8.66 4.96
N SER A 197 -5.17 7.38 5.27
CA SER A 197 -4.60 6.31 4.45
C SER A 197 -5.50 5.09 4.38
N GLY A 198 -5.41 4.38 3.24
CA GLY A 198 -6.01 3.08 3.00
C GLY A 198 -5.05 2.19 2.24
N ALA A 199 -5.42 0.92 2.06
CA ALA A 199 -4.62 0.00 1.26
C ALA A 199 -5.49 -1.06 0.58
N VAL A 200 -5.04 -1.44 -0.61
CA VAL A 200 -5.49 -2.63 -1.34
C VAL A 200 -4.25 -3.41 -1.76
N VAL A 201 -4.30 -4.73 -1.65
CA VAL A 201 -3.25 -5.59 -2.18
C VAL A 201 -3.83 -6.62 -3.15
N VAL A 202 -3.04 -6.99 -4.17
CA VAL A 202 -3.32 -8.12 -5.06
C VAL A 202 -2.61 -9.34 -4.50
N ILE A 203 -3.28 -10.47 -4.43
CA ILE A 203 -2.63 -11.73 -4.03
C ILE A 203 -1.73 -12.19 -5.18
N SER A 204 -0.42 -12.14 -4.93
CA SER A 204 0.61 -12.55 -5.89
C SER A 204 0.99 -14.01 -5.77
N ASP A 205 0.82 -14.58 -4.58
CA ASP A 205 1.24 -15.93 -4.24
C ASP A 205 0.41 -16.52 -3.11
N THR A 206 0.47 -17.83 -2.96
CA THR A 206 -0.13 -18.53 -1.82
C THR A 206 0.95 -19.21 -1.00
N LEU A 207 0.84 -19.08 0.32
CA LEU A 207 1.68 -19.78 1.29
C LEU A 207 1.00 -21.04 1.83
N THR A 208 -0.20 -21.38 1.34
CA THR A 208 -0.91 -22.62 1.70
C THR A 208 -0.77 -23.66 0.60
N GLY A 209 -0.32 -24.87 0.96
CA GLY A 209 -0.08 -25.96 0.00
C GLY A 209 1.19 -25.74 -0.83
N GLU A 210 1.15 -26.08 -2.12
CA GLU A 210 2.23 -25.77 -3.04
C GLU A 210 2.32 -24.27 -3.29
N SER A 211 3.49 -23.69 -3.03
CA SER A 211 3.75 -22.28 -3.32
C SER A 211 3.63 -22.02 -4.84
N LYS A 212 2.69 -21.16 -5.20
CA LYS A 212 2.44 -20.72 -6.58
C LYS A 212 2.51 -19.22 -6.64
N TRP A 213 3.05 -18.73 -7.76
CA TRP A 213 3.16 -17.29 -8.04
C TRP A 213 2.35 -16.92 -9.26
N ILE A 214 1.74 -15.74 -9.24
CA ILE A 214 1.08 -15.14 -10.40
C ILE A 214 2.13 -14.85 -11.48
N SER A 215 1.76 -15.00 -12.75
CA SER A 215 2.65 -14.55 -13.83
C SER A 215 2.77 -13.03 -13.85
N LYS A 216 3.85 -12.52 -14.42
CA LYS A 216 4.06 -11.07 -14.53
C LYS A 216 2.95 -10.41 -15.33
N GLU A 217 2.57 -11.01 -16.43
CA GLU A 217 1.54 -10.51 -17.36
C GLU A 217 0.17 -10.45 -16.66
N GLU A 218 -0.20 -11.51 -15.96
CA GLU A 218 -1.44 -11.55 -15.21
C GLU A 218 -1.44 -10.54 -14.06
N LEU A 219 -0.33 -10.40 -13.33
CA LEU A 219 -0.20 -9.40 -12.27
C LEU A 219 -0.37 -7.98 -12.82
N GLU A 220 0.26 -7.65 -13.95
CA GLU A 220 0.12 -6.33 -14.59
C GLU A 220 -1.33 -6.05 -15.00
N GLU A 221 -2.05 -7.05 -15.56
CA GLU A 221 -3.48 -6.91 -15.87
C GLU A 221 -4.30 -6.64 -14.60
N ARG A 222 -4.09 -7.44 -13.54
CA ARG A 222 -4.78 -7.24 -12.25
C ARG A 222 -4.50 -5.86 -11.68
N VAL A 223 -3.24 -5.44 -11.70
CA VAL A 223 -2.82 -4.12 -11.21
C VAL A 223 -3.54 -3.00 -11.97
N GLN A 224 -3.60 -3.04 -13.30
CA GLN A 224 -4.29 -2.01 -14.08
C GLN A 224 -5.80 -1.97 -13.80
N ARG A 225 -6.44 -3.14 -13.66
CA ARG A 225 -7.89 -3.22 -13.39
C ARG A 225 -8.23 -2.68 -12.00
N GLY A 226 -7.50 -3.10 -10.97
CA GLY A 226 -7.72 -2.64 -9.59
C GLY A 226 -7.37 -1.15 -9.41
N ALA A 227 -6.36 -0.65 -10.11
CA ALA A 227 -5.95 0.74 -10.02
C ALA A 227 -7.06 1.73 -10.38
N LYS A 228 -7.89 1.43 -11.38
CA LYS A 228 -9.03 2.28 -11.75
C LYS A 228 -10.03 2.39 -10.60
N ALA A 229 -10.37 1.26 -9.97
CA ALA A 229 -11.28 1.24 -8.82
C ALA A 229 -10.72 2.06 -7.65
N ILE A 230 -9.39 2.00 -7.42
CA ILE A 230 -8.71 2.74 -6.36
C ILE A 230 -8.63 4.23 -6.67
N LEU A 231 -8.27 4.60 -7.91
CA LEU A 231 -8.19 6.01 -8.33
C LEU A 231 -9.56 6.68 -8.29
N ASP A 232 -10.64 5.97 -8.67
CA ASP A 232 -12.01 6.45 -8.56
C ASP A 232 -12.42 6.78 -7.11
N VAL A 233 -11.89 6.04 -6.15
CA VAL A 233 -12.07 6.34 -4.72
C VAL A 233 -11.19 7.51 -4.30
N LEU A 234 -9.90 7.48 -4.66
CA LEU A 234 -8.92 8.46 -4.21
C LEU A 234 -9.28 9.91 -4.61
N ILE A 235 -9.95 10.09 -5.76
CA ILE A 235 -10.42 11.42 -6.18
C ILE A 235 -11.71 11.90 -5.48
N LYS A 236 -12.44 11.01 -4.80
CA LYS A 236 -13.69 11.34 -4.09
C LYS A 236 -13.49 11.65 -2.62
N VAL A 237 -12.48 11.05 -1.97
CA VAL A 237 -12.25 11.14 -0.53
C VAL A 237 -11.45 12.34 -0.08
#